data_c67c44647a8ffd7e076c44b332c4f3fc
#
_entry.id   c67c44647a8ffd7e076c44b332c4f3fc
#
_cell.length_a   1.000
_cell.length_b   1.000
_cell.length_c   1.000
_cell.angle_alpha   90.00
_cell.angle_beta   90.00
_cell.angle_gamma   90.00
#
_symmetry.space_group_name_H-M   'P 1'
#
loop_
_entity.id
_entity.type
_entity.pdbx_description
1 polymer ?
#
loop_
_entity_poly.entity_id
_entity_poly.type
_entity_poly.pdbx_seq_one_letter_code
_entity_poly.pdbx_strand_id
1 'polypeptide(L)'
;MRPLIAFGFIVLLASAGVAAPPAYLLISESELAEARRKADEHPRARQVLDDLLERAEEALGRPVELPARGGQWPHWYSCKRDGARLKTISPTEHRCPVCGTVYRGEPYDSVPLYHQHGQYSRAVRDLGLAYRLTGRAELARRAKEILLGYAARYRNYPLHDRFGEAKTGGGHVMAQTLDESVWLIPVVWGYSLVRETLSEEERRRVEEGLLRPAAGVIREHKLGIHNIQCWKNSAVGLVGFAVGDEELIREAIDDPQRGFRAQMARGVTSDGLWFEGSLGYHHYTMSALWPLAEAARLAEIDLYSDRYRALFDAPISLALPNGDSPGFNDNAGGNLSGYAPLYELAYARWGESRHGKVAAGGSRNSLEALLYGAARLPEGSVAPEASILLRDAGYAALRSPLVTAAVRFGMHGGGHGHPDKLNVVTYGAGRLAGLDPGSINYGVPLHQEWYKSTIAHNTVSVDGQIQKNEDGQLEEWRSEGGVTKFTGVADRVYDGVVLRRTLELDGAELRDRFECSSDGEHTYDWAFHAPGRISSSLALEAVAVPL
;
A
#
# COMPACT_ATOMS: atom_id res chain seq x y z
N MET A 1 18.60 27.65 -64.98
CA MET A 1 18.64 28.01 -63.56
C MET A 1 17.20 28.21 -63.07
N ARG A 2 16.65 27.29 -62.32
CA ARG A 2 15.33 27.38 -61.70
C ARG A 2 15.57 27.59 -60.20
N PRO A 3 14.89 28.51 -59.51
CA PRO A 3 15.06 28.72 -58.06
C PRO A 3 14.28 27.62 -57.27
N LEU A 4 14.95 26.99 -56.32
CA LEU A 4 14.33 26.18 -55.28
C LEU A 4 13.66 27.07 -54.26
N ILE A 5 12.35 26.94 -54.11
CA ILE A 5 11.59 27.55 -53.03
C ILE A 5 11.58 26.53 -51.87
N ALA A 6 12.28 26.84 -50.79
CA ALA A 6 12.23 26.08 -49.55
C ALA A 6 10.97 26.48 -48.75
N PHE A 7 10.03 25.55 -48.56
CA PHE A 7 8.94 25.71 -47.62
C PHE A 7 9.41 25.29 -46.23
N GLY A 8 9.60 26.27 -45.35
CA GLY A 8 9.81 26.04 -43.93
C GLY A 8 8.46 25.69 -43.24
N PHE A 9 8.32 24.46 -42.77
CA PHE A 9 7.24 24.10 -41.84
C PHE A 9 7.58 24.61 -40.46
N ILE A 10 6.87 25.67 -39.99
CA ILE A 10 6.85 26.07 -38.59
C ILE A 10 5.83 25.14 -37.89
N VAL A 11 6.34 24.15 -37.16
CA VAL A 11 5.53 23.39 -36.21
C VAL A 11 5.33 24.28 -34.99
N LEU A 12 4.20 24.93 -34.88
CA LEU A 12 3.69 25.53 -33.68
C LEU A 12 3.35 24.39 -32.71
N LEU A 13 4.27 24.06 -31.80
CA LEU A 13 3.95 23.29 -30.61
C LEU A 13 3.05 24.20 -29.74
N ALA A 14 1.76 23.98 -29.82
CA ALA A 14 0.82 24.50 -28.86
C ALA A 14 1.20 23.90 -27.51
N SER A 15 1.79 24.69 -26.62
CA SER A 15 1.86 24.38 -25.19
C SER A 15 0.41 24.30 -24.71
N ALA A 16 -0.12 23.09 -24.53
CA ALA A 16 -1.35 22.92 -23.79
C ALA A 16 -1.06 23.45 -22.38
N GLY A 17 -1.51 24.67 -22.09
CA GLY A 17 -1.45 25.22 -20.74
C GLY A 17 -2.18 24.26 -19.80
N VAL A 18 -1.59 23.97 -18.67
CA VAL A 18 -2.24 23.17 -17.63
C VAL A 18 -3.56 23.87 -17.29
N ALA A 19 -4.67 23.13 -17.31
CA ALA A 19 -5.97 23.64 -16.92
C ALA A 19 -5.88 24.27 -15.52
N ALA A 20 -6.75 25.24 -15.22
CA ALA A 20 -6.79 25.87 -13.91
C ALA A 20 -6.81 24.81 -12.79
N PRO A 21 -6.09 25.05 -11.69
CA PRO A 21 -6.04 24.09 -10.58
C PRO A 21 -7.46 23.65 -10.18
N PRO A 22 -7.71 22.35 -9.95
CA PRO A 22 -9.02 21.89 -9.52
C PRO A 22 -9.43 22.59 -8.23
N ALA A 23 -10.71 22.97 -8.12
CA ALA A 23 -11.23 23.68 -6.95
C ALA A 23 -10.97 22.89 -5.65
N TYR A 24 -11.17 21.56 -5.71
CA TYR A 24 -10.81 20.61 -4.64
C TYR A 24 -10.02 19.47 -5.27
N LEU A 25 -8.91 19.09 -4.64
CA LEU A 25 -7.91 18.23 -5.28
C LEU A 25 -8.39 16.81 -5.58
N LEU A 26 -9.21 16.23 -4.71
CA LEU A 26 -9.56 14.80 -4.81
C LEU A 26 -11.07 14.56 -5.01
N ILE A 27 -11.85 15.60 -5.09
CA ILE A 27 -13.31 15.47 -5.24
C ILE A 27 -13.88 16.65 -6.02
N SER A 28 -14.85 16.42 -6.88
CA SER A 28 -15.58 17.47 -7.59
C SER A 28 -16.77 17.99 -6.78
N GLU A 29 -17.31 19.16 -7.15
CA GLU A 29 -18.57 19.69 -6.59
C GLU A 29 -19.74 18.74 -6.81
N SER A 30 -19.81 18.08 -7.95
CA SER A 30 -20.86 17.11 -8.25
C SER A 30 -20.76 15.86 -7.38
N GLU A 31 -19.55 15.37 -7.11
CA GLU A 31 -19.32 14.23 -6.20
C GLU A 31 -19.66 14.61 -4.75
N LEU A 32 -19.35 15.83 -4.30
CA LEU A 32 -19.80 16.35 -2.99
C LEU A 32 -21.33 16.45 -2.88
N ALA A 33 -21.99 16.94 -3.93
CA ALA A 33 -23.45 17.00 -3.96
C ALA A 33 -24.07 15.59 -3.91
N GLU A 34 -23.50 14.64 -4.64
CA GLU A 34 -23.91 13.24 -4.61
C GLU A 34 -23.67 12.59 -3.23
N ALA A 35 -22.56 12.90 -2.56
CA ALA A 35 -22.28 12.42 -1.20
C ALA A 35 -23.35 12.91 -0.19
N ARG A 36 -23.78 14.19 -0.29
CA ARG A 36 -24.90 14.72 0.52
C ARG A 36 -26.19 13.95 0.24
N ARG A 37 -26.56 13.79 -1.03
CA ARG A 37 -27.77 13.07 -1.44
C ARG A 37 -27.75 11.63 -0.92
N LYS A 38 -26.62 10.91 -1.08
CA LYS A 38 -26.45 9.55 -0.53
C LYS A 38 -26.65 9.51 0.99
N ALA A 39 -26.10 10.48 1.72
CA ALA A 39 -26.28 10.56 3.16
C ALA A 39 -27.74 10.81 3.57
N ASP A 40 -28.51 11.52 2.75
CA ASP A 40 -29.94 11.75 3.01
C ASP A 40 -30.81 10.52 2.69
N GLU A 41 -30.45 9.74 1.68
CA GLU A 41 -31.23 8.61 1.20
C GLU A 41 -30.83 7.24 1.80
N HIS A 42 -29.60 7.10 2.27
CA HIS A 42 -29.04 5.80 2.68
C HIS A 42 -28.47 5.82 4.11
N PRO A 43 -29.02 5.02 5.05
CA PRO A 43 -28.58 5.00 6.46
C PRO A 43 -27.08 4.78 6.67
N ARG A 44 -26.44 3.93 5.84
CA ARG A 44 -24.97 3.70 5.94
C ARG A 44 -24.17 4.94 5.54
N ALA A 45 -24.55 5.61 4.45
CA ALA A 45 -23.89 6.84 4.05
C ALA A 45 -24.09 7.95 5.09
N ARG A 46 -25.30 8.03 5.69
CA ARG A 46 -25.58 8.90 6.83
C ARG A 46 -24.64 8.62 7.99
N GLN A 47 -24.46 7.36 8.39
CA GLN A 47 -23.54 6.99 9.47
C GLN A 47 -22.10 7.44 9.19
N VAL A 48 -21.61 7.27 7.96
CA VAL A 48 -20.24 7.74 7.59
C VAL A 48 -20.13 9.26 7.68
N LEU A 49 -21.18 9.98 7.27
CA LEU A 49 -21.22 11.43 7.43
C LEU A 49 -21.24 11.83 8.92
N ASP A 50 -22.05 11.17 9.73
CA ASP A 50 -22.14 11.44 11.17
C ASP A 50 -20.79 11.15 11.86
N ASP A 51 -20.13 10.05 11.52
CA ASP A 51 -18.77 9.72 12.02
C ASP A 51 -17.73 10.77 11.58
N LEU A 52 -17.84 11.31 10.36
CA LEU A 52 -16.98 12.42 9.91
C LEU A 52 -17.25 13.68 10.73
N LEU A 53 -18.52 14.02 10.96
CA LEU A 53 -18.92 15.19 11.74
C LEU A 53 -18.48 15.05 13.21
N GLU A 54 -18.60 13.88 13.81
CA GLU A 54 -18.12 13.60 15.17
C GLU A 54 -16.61 13.87 15.28
N ARG A 55 -15.80 13.34 14.35
CA ARG A 55 -14.34 13.62 14.33
C ARG A 55 -14.03 15.11 14.12
N ALA A 56 -14.80 15.79 13.30
CA ALA A 56 -14.66 17.23 13.09
C ALA A 56 -15.03 18.04 14.35
N GLU A 57 -16.10 17.65 15.08
CA GLU A 57 -16.48 18.25 16.36
C GLU A 57 -15.40 18.02 17.43
N GLU A 58 -14.83 16.81 17.52
CA GLU A 58 -13.72 16.56 18.43
C GLU A 58 -12.53 17.48 18.13
N ALA A 59 -12.18 17.65 16.85
CA ALA A 59 -11.09 18.55 16.44
C ALA A 59 -11.43 20.03 16.69
N LEU A 60 -12.71 20.41 16.60
CA LEU A 60 -13.18 21.76 16.91
C LEU A 60 -13.13 22.05 18.41
N GLY A 61 -13.51 21.07 19.24
CA GLY A 61 -13.59 21.22 20.70
C GLY A 61 -12.25 21.21 21.44
N ARG A 62 -11.15 20.78 20.81
CA ARG A 62 -9.81 20.71 21.40
C ARG A 62 -8.97 21.93 21.01
N PRO A 63 -8.14 22.50 21.93
CA PRO A 63 -7.18 23.53 21.53
C PRO A 63 -6.16 22.98 20.52
N VAL A 64 -5.66 23.84 19.63
CA VAL A 64 -4.62 23.47 18.67
C VAL A 64 -3.25 23.54 19.35
N GLU A 65 -2.78 22.41 19.82
CA GLU A 65 -1.49 22.25 20.48
C GLU A 65 -0.58 21.36 19.63
N LEU A 66 0.03 21.98 18.60
CA LEU A 66 0.95 21.26 17.71
C LEU A 66 2.19 20.80 18.47
N PRO A 67 2.69 19.57 18.23
CA PRO A 67 3.92 19.09 18.86
C PRO A 67 5.09 20.05 18.66
N ALA A 68 5.98 20.12 19.65
CA ALA A 68 7.12 21.03 19.62
C ALA A 68 8.24 20.57 18.67
N ARG A 69 8.25 19.28 18.28
CA ARG A 69 9.22 18.66 17.38
C ARG A 69 8.55 17.60 16.53
N GLY A 70 9.25 17.09 15.51
CA GLY A 70 8.79 15.98 14.68
C GLY A 70 8.65 14.66 15.46
N GLY A 71 7.91 13.73 14.86
CA GLY A 71 7.69 12.38 15.38
C GLY A 71 8.70 11.38 14.85
N GLN A 72 8.86 10.25 15.53
CA GLN A 72 9.83 9.22 15.16
C GLN A 72 9.13 8.01 14.51
N TRP A 73 9.92 7.19 13.80
CA TRP A 73 9.47 6.06 13.00
C TRP A 73 8.60 5.07 13.82
N PRO A 74 7.35 4.81 13.42
CA PRO A 74 6.37 4.11 14.26
C PRO A 74 6.71 2.63 14.49
N HIS A 75 7.55 2.02 13.63
CA HIS A 75 7.98 0.63 13.81
C HIS A 75 8.90 0.42 15.02
N TRP A 76 9.55 1.48 15.55
CA TRP A 76 10.28 1.39 16.81
C TRP A 76 9.36 1.13 18.01
N TYR A 77 8.07 1.42 17.89
CA TYR A 77 7.12 1.35 19.02
C TYR A 77 6.58 -0.06 19.25
N SER A 78 7.50 -1.03 19.26
CA SER A 78 7.21 -2.45 19.49
C SER A 78 8.13 -3.01 20.57
N CYS A 79 7.60 -3.91 21.38
CA CYS A 79 8.37 -4.64 22.36
C CYS A 79 9.42 -5.51 21.66
N LYS A 80 10.69 -5.40 22.05
CA LYS A 80 11.78 -6.18 21.47
C LYS A 80 11.71 -7.66 21.85
N ARG A 81 10.94 -7.98 22.90
CA ARG A 81 10.83 -9.31 23.47
C ARG A 81 9.71 -10.14 22.85
N ASP A 82 8.53 -9.52 22.63
CA ASP A 82 7.32 -10.23 22.20
C ASP A 82 6.61 -9.59 20.99
N GLY A 83 7.21 -8.52 20.43
CA GLY A 83 6.67 -7.84 19.25
C GLY A 83 5.42 -6.98 19.49
N ALA A 84 4.83 -7.03 20.68
CA ALA A 84 3.60 -6.30 20.97
C ALA A 84 3.81 -4.78 20.85
N ARG A 85 2.80 -4.08 20.31
CA ARG A 85 2.81 -2.62 20.25
C ARG A 85 2.80 -2.02 21.66
N LEU A 86 3.69 -1.07 21.92
CA LEU A 86 3.78 -0.39 23.21
C LEU A 86 2.57 0.50 23.45
N LYS A 87 2.26 0.73 24.74
CA LYS A 87 1.29 1.73 25.20
C LYS A 87 2.01 2.88 25.86
N THR A 88 1.67 4.11 25.51
CA THR A 88 2.14 5.33 26.15
C THR A 88 1.50 5.45 27.54
N ILE A 89 2.30 5.49 28.59
CA ILE A 89 1.87 5.71 29.97
C ILE A 89 2.05 7.19 30.36
N SER A 90 3.18 7.78 29.92
CA SER A 90 3.49 9.20 30.04
C SER A 90 4.33 9.63 28.83
N PRO A 91 4.65 10.91 28.65
CA PRO A 91 5.51 11.38 27.56
C PRO A 91 6.89 10.70 27.49
N THR A 92 7.36 10.13 28.60
CA THR A 92 8.69 9.49 28.72
C THR A 92 8.63 8.05 29.24
N GLU A 93 7.45 7.45 29.32
CA GLU A 93 7.29 6.05 29.73
C GLU A 93 6.33 5.32 28.81
N HIS A 94 6.80 4.21 28.21
CA HIS A 94 6.06 3.36 27.30
C HIS A 94 6.17 1.91 27.75
N ARG A 95 5.05 1.20 27.82
CA ARG A 95 5.00 -0.14 28.41
C ARG A 95 4.46 -1.18 27.43
N CYS A 96 5.10 -2.33 27.41
CA CYS A 96 4.56 -3.49 26.72
C CYS A 96 3.32 -4.01 27.47
N PRO A 97 2.17 -4.14 26.79
CA PRO A 97 0.94 -4.65 27.43
C PRO A 97 0.98 -6.16 27.72
N VAL A 98 1.92 -6.89 27.11
CA VAL A 98 2.05 -8.35 27.26
C VAL A 98 3.03 -8.70 28.39
N CYS A 99 4.29 -8.28 28.29
CA CYS A 99 5.33 -8.67 29.27
C CYS A 99 5.62 -7.61 30.34
N GLY A 100 5.00 -6.42 30.27
CA GLY A 100 5.20 -5.35 31.23
C GLY A 100 6.51 -4.57 31.12
N THR A 101 7.40 -4.94 30.19
CA THR A 101 8.69 -4.23 29.97
C THR A 101 8.44 -2.75 29.68
N VAL A 102 9.22 -1.88 30.35
CA VAL A 102 9.14 -0.43 30.22
C VAL A 102 10.28 0.09 29.34
N TYR A 103 9.91 0.96 28.42
CA TYR A 103 10.81 1.64 27.48
C TYR A 103 10.78 3.15 27.75
N ARG A 104 11.93 3.82 27.68
CA ARG A 104 12.10 5.26 27.91
C ARG A 104 13.15 5.84 26.96
N GLY A 105 13.07 7.15 26.74
CA GLY A 105 14.01 7.88 25.88
C GLY A 105 13.73 7.68 24.40
N GLU A 106 14.62 8.21 23.56
CA GLU A 106 14.50 8.03 22.10
C GLU A 106 14.83 6.58 21.69
N PRO A 107 14.16 6.04 20.65
CA PRO A 107 13.16 6.70 19.80
C PRO A 107 11.73 6.68 20.38
N TYR A 108 11.49 6.06 21.53
CA TYR A 108 10.15 5.77 22.05
C TYR A 108 9.37 7.02 22.43
N ASP A 109 10.04 8.05 23.00
CA ASP A 109 9.41 9.29 23.45
C ASP A 109 8.88 10.14 22.29
N SER A 110 9.45 9.97 21.07
CA SER A 110 9.03 10.72 19.89
C SER A 110 8.02 9.99 19.00
N VAL A 111 7.79 8.66 19.18
CA VAL A 111 6.76 7.96 18.37
C VAL A 111 5.33 8.44 18.67
N PRO A 112 4.91 8.75 19.92
CA PRO A 112 3.60 9.37 20.16
C PRO A 112 3.39 10.68 19.40
N LEU A 113 4.45 11.47 19.17
CA LEU A 113 4.37 12.72 18.40
C LEU A 113 4.05 12.44 16.91
N TYR A 114 4.59 11.35 16.33
CA TYR A 114 4.20 10.89 14.99
C TYR A 114 2.68 10.70 14.89
N HIS A 115 2.07 10.06 15.89
CA HIS A 115 0.63 9.85 15.91
C HIS A 115 -0.14 11.15 16.08
N GLN A 116 0.34 12.09 16.89
CA GLN A 116 -0.26 13.41 17.07
C GLN A 116 -0.22 14.23 15.78
N HIS A 117 0.91 14.27 15.08
CA HIS A 117 1.02 14.90 13.77
C HIS A 117 0.06 14.28 12.75
N GLY A 118 -0.04 12.95 12.73
CA GLY A 118 -1.00 12.24 11.89
C GLY A 118 -2.46 12.54 12.22
N GLN A 119 -2.78 12.77 13.50
CA GLN A 119 -4.13 13.21 13.90
C GLN A 119 -4.44 14.60 13.36
N TYR A 120 -3.53 15.57 13.48
CA TYR A 120 -3.72 16.92 12.92
C TYR A 120 -3.83 16.93 11.40
N SER A 121 -3.05 16.11 10.70
CA SER A 121 -3.13 15.95 9.25
C SER A 121 -4.54 15.50 8.84
N ARG A 122 -5.06 14.44 9.47
CA ARG A 122 -6.42 13.96 9.23
C ARG A 122 -7.49 14.97 9.66
N ALA A 123 -7.27 15.68 10.76
CA ALA A 123 -8.20 16.70 11.25
C ALA A 123 -8.38 17.84 10.24
N VAL A 124 -7.31 18.30 9.57
CA VAL A 124 -7.41 19.33 8.51
C VAL A 124 -8.29 18.85 7.36
N ARG A 125 -8.11 17.59 6.92
CA ARG A 125 -8.96 16.97 5.89
C ARG A 125 -10.42 16.85 6.34
N ASP A 126 -10.66 16.28 7.53
CA ASP A 126 -12.00 15.97 8.03
C ASP A 126 -12.80 17.26 8.30
N LEU A 127 -12.15 18.29 8.87
CA LEU A 127 -12.72 19.64 9.03
C LEU A 127 -13.06 20.27 7.67
N GLY A 128 -12.16 20.16 6.69
CA GLY A 128 -12.40 20.66 5.34
C GLY A 128 -13.57 19.97 4.63
N LEU A 129 -13.64 18.63 4.69
CA LEU A 129 -14.75 17.86 4.14
C LEU A 129 -16.06 18.19 4.86
N ALA A 130 -16.06 18.21 6.20
CA ALA A 130 -17.24 18.56 6.99
C ALA A 130 -17.73 19.98 6.67
N TYR A 131 -16.81 20.95 6.49
CA TYR A 131 -17.15 22.29 6.03
C TYR A 131 -17.85 22.25 4.66
N ARG A 132 -17.30 21.53 3.67
CA ARG A 132 -17.90 21.44 2.34
C ARG A 132 -19.26 20.76 2.35
N LEU A 133 -19.43 19.74 3.19
CA LEU A 133 -20.69 18.99 3.28
C LEU A 133 -21.80 19.75 4.04
N THR A 134 -21.44 20.63 5.02
CA THR A 134 -22.42 21.29 5.90
C THR A 134 -22.52 22.80 5.76
N GLY A 135 -21.50 23.47 5.20
CA GLY A 135 -21.40 24.93 5.14
C GLY A 135 -21.01 25.61 6.46
N ARG A 136 -20.65 24.85 7.51
CA ARG A 136 -20.34 25.38 8.84
C ARG A 136 -18.96 26.05 8.86
N ALA A 137 -18.96 27.39 8.89
CA ALA A 137 -17.74 28.22 8.78
C ALA A 137 -16.72 28.01 9.92
N GLU A 138 -17.17 27.63 11.11
CA GLU A 138 -16.28 27.34 12.25
C GLU A 138 -15.35 26.16 11.99
N LEU A 139 -15.76 25.17 11.18
CA LEU A 139 -14.93 24.02 10.80
C LEU A 139 -13.77 24.48 9.89
N ALA A 140 -14.06 25.33 8.91
CA ALA A 140 -13.02 25.93 8.06
C ALA A 140 -12.05 26.79 8.87
N ARG A 141 -12.54 27.58 9.85
CA ARG A 141 -11.68 28.36 10.73
C ARG A 141 -10.72 27.49 11.53
N ARG A 142 -11.17 26.35 12.05
CA ARG A 142 -10.32 25.41 12.78
C ARG A 142 -9.27 24.77 11.86
N ALA A 143 -9.65 24.32 10.68
CA ALA A 143 -8.71 23.80 9.68
C ALA A 143 -7.62 24.84 9.34
N LYS A 144 -8.03 26.09 9.13
CA LYS A 144 -7.12 27.22 8.88
C LYS A 144 -6.15 27.46 10.05
N GLU A 145 -6.63 27.40 11.29
CA GLU A 145 -5.78 27.55 12.50
C GLU A 145 -4.67 26.51 12.53
N ILE A 146 -4.99 25.23 12.25
CA ILE A 146 -4.01 24.14 12.18
C ILE A 146 -3.00 24.39 11.06
N LEU A 147 -3.46 24.73 9.86
CA LEU A 147 -2.61 25.02 8.69
C LEU A 147 -1.62 26.15 8.96
N LEU A 148 -2.09 27.28 9.49
CA LEU A 148 -1.25 28.42 9.85
C LEU A 148 -0.28 28.09 10.99
N GLY A 149 -0.72 27.25 11.93
CA GLY A 149 0.13 26.75 13.01
C GLY A 149 1.32 25.94 12.47
N TYR A 150 1.10 25.03 11.51
CA TYR A 150 2.19 24.32 10.82
C TYR A 150 3.04 25.23 9.96
N ALA A 151 2.44 26.15 9.21
CA ALA A 151 3.18 27.11 8.39
C ALA A 151 4.18 27.95 9.18
N ALA A 152 3.85 28.29 10.44
CA ALA A 152 4.74 29.02 11.33
C ALA A 152 5.88 28.16 11.93
N ARG A 153 5.75 26.82 11.91
CA ARG A 153 6.65 25.90 12.64
C ARG A 153 7.43 24.96 11.74
N TYR A 154 6.93 24.62 10.57
CA TYR A 154 7.45 23.52 9.73
C TYR A 154 8.96 23.61 9.51
N ARG A 155 9.46 24.77 9.10
CA ARG A 155 10.91 25.00 8.86
C ARG A 155 11.75 24.99 10.14
N ASN A 156 11.12 25.14 11.31
CA ASN A 156 11.82 25.15 12.60
C ASN A 156 11.91 23.76 13.22
N TYR A 157 11.15 22.79 12.74
CA TYR A 157 11.35 21.40 13.15
C TYR A 157 12.68 20.90 12.58
N PRO A 158 13.55 20.27 13.40
CA PRO A 158 14.79 19.69 12.90
C PRO A 158 14.53 18.63 11.84
N LEU A 159 15.28 18.66 10.73
CA LEU A 159 15.30 17.56 9.77
C LEU A 159 15.89 16.33 10.47
N HIS A 160 15.23 15.18 10.38
CA HIS A 160 15.67 13.95 11.02
C HIS A 160 15.20 12.70 10.28
N ASP A 161 16.01 11.65 10.33
CA ASP A 161 15.63 10.33 9.85
C ASP A 161 15.20 9.40 11.00
N ARG A 162 14.95 8.11 10.70
CA ARG A 162 14.58 7.09 11.68
C ARG A 162 15.64 6.81 12.75
N PHE A 163 16.85 7.32 12.58
CA PHE A 163 17.95 7.23 13.57
C PHE A 163 18.22 8.57 14.26
N GLY A 164 17.46 9.62 13.93
CA GLY A 164 17.63 10.97 14.47
C GLY A 164 18.68 11.81 13.74
N GLU A 165 19.17 11.34 12.59
CA GLU A 165 20.22 12.04 11.82
C GLU A 165 19.61 13.01 10.79
N ALA A 166 20.20 14.19 10.67
CA ALA A 166 19.82 15.19 9.67
C ALA A 166 20.43 14.83 8.31
N LYS A 167 19.68 14.10 7.47
CA LYS A 167 20.14 13.73 6.12
C LYS A 167 19.01 13.62 5.11
N THR A 168 19.35 13.59 3.83
CA THR A 168 18.41 13.31 2.73
C THR A 168 17.67 12.00 2.99
N GLY A 169 16.36 12.01 2.85
CA GLY A 169 15.50 10.88 3.17
C GLY A 169 14.77 11.01 4.50
N GLY A 170 15.24 11.90 5.41
CA GLY A 170 14.51 12.35 6.59
C GLY A 170 13.40 13.36 6.26
N GLY A 171 12.61 13.72 7.25
CA GLY A 171 11.58 14.76 7.18
C GLY A 171 11.66 15.73 8.34
N HIS A 172 10.85 16.75 8.33
CA HIS A 172 10.75 17.71 9.46
C HIS A 172 9.69 17.27 10.48
N VAL A 173 8.53 16.83 10.00
CA VAL A 173 7.40 16.38 10.83
C VAL A 173 7.48 14.89 11.10
N MET A 174 7.94 14.12 10.12
CA MET A 174 8.07 12.66 10.20
C MET A 174 9.52 12.22 9.99
N ALA A 175 9.88 11.03 10.45
CA ALA A 175 11.27 10.53 10.44
C ALA A 175 11.79 10.09 9.06
N GLN A 176 10.96 10.13 8.03
CA GLN A 176 11.37 9.78 6.65
C GLN A 176 10.43 10.40 5.63
N THR A 177 10.93 10.61 4.42
CA THR A 177 10.14 11.23 3.33
C THR A 177 8.91 10.42 2.93
N LEU A 178 8.87 9.11 3.18
CA LEU A 178 7.66 8.31 3.04
C LEU A 178 6.55 8.81 3.97
N ASP A 179 6.84 8.82 5.28
CA ASP A 179 5.86 9.21 6.29
C ASP A 179 5.50 10.71 6.18
N GLU A 180 6.47 11.55 5.79
CA GLU A 180 6.25 12.95 5.48
C GLU A 180 5.25 13.11 4.31
N SER A 181 5.35 12.26 3.29
CA SER A 181 4.42 12.25 2.15
C SER A 181 3.02 11.80 2.58
N VAL A 182 2.92 10.72 3.34
CA VAL A 182 1.65 10.20 3.88
C VAL A 182 0.96 11.25 4.76
N TRP A 183 1.74 11.99 5.56
CA TRP A 183 1.24 13.08 6.39
C TRP A 183 0.79 14.29 5.56
N LEU A 184 1.53 14.64 4.51
CA LEU A 184 1.27 15.86 3.71
C LEU A 184 0.01 15.71 2.85
N ILE A 185 -0.30 14.54 2.32
CA ILE A 185 -1.45 14.31 1.42
C ILE A 185 -2.78 14.80 2.03
N PRO A 186 -3.20 14.38 3.24
CA PRO A 186 -4.42 14.90 3.85
C PRO A 186 -4.35 16.40 4.18
N VAL A 187 -3.16 16.92 4.51
CA VAL A 187 -2.95 18.36 4.77
C VAL A 187 -3.25 19.19 3.51
N VAL A 188 -2.68 18.79 2.36
CA VAL A 188 -2.89 19.48 1.09
C VAL A 188 -4.33 19.35 0.63
N TRP A 189 -4.94 18.17 0.78
CA TRP A 189 -6.35 17.99 0.47
C TRP A 189 -7.23 18.90 1.31
N GLY A 190 -7.05 18.89 2.64
CA GLY A 190 -7.79 19.78 3.54
C GLY A 190 -7.56 21.25 3.25
N TYR A 191 -6.33 21.66 2.91
CA TYR A 191 -6.03 23.02 2.43
C TYR A 191 -6.88 23.38 1.21
N SER A 192 -6.95 22.53 0.19
CA SER A 192 -7.74 22.78 -1.01
C SER A 192 -9.24 22.98 -0.70
N LEU A 193 -9.76 22.24 0.28
CA LEU A 193 -11.18 22.33 0.69
C LEU A 193 -11.52 23.64 1.42
N VAL A 194 -10.54 24.30 2.05
CA VAL A 194 -10.80 25.55 2.79
C VAL A 194 -10.11 26.77 2.18
N ARG A 195 -9.37 26.62 1.07
CA ARG A 195 -8.49 27.64 0.45
C ARG A 195 -9.21 28.95 0.20
N GLU A 196 -10.45 28.94 -0.24
CA GLU A 196 -11.22 30.15 -0.52
C GLU A 196 -11.58 30.96 0.73
N THR A 197 -11.52 30.34 1.94
CA THR A 197 -11.77 31.03 3.22
C THR A 197 -10.53 31.73 3.77
N LEU A 198 -9.34 31.49 3.18
CA LEU A 198 -8.11 32.15 3.57
C LEU A 198 -7.95 33.49 2.83
N SER A 199 -7.47 34.52 3.52
CA SER A 199 -7.00 35.74 2.88
C SER A 199 -5.79 35.44 1.98
N GLU A 200 -5.44 36.35 1.09
CA GLU A 200 -4.27 36.18 0.22
C GLU A 200 -2.97 36.07 1.02
N GLU A 201 -2.82 36.80 2.11
CA GLU A 201 -1.66 36.71 3.01
C GLU A 201 -1.63 35.34 3.73
N GLU A 202 -2.78 34.86 4.24
CA GLU A 202 -2.86 33.56 4.89
C GLU A 202 -2.55 32.42 3.90
N ARG A 203 -3.06 32.50 2.65
CA ARG A 203 -2.71 31.55 1.59
C ARG A 203 -1.22 31.51 1.33
N ARG A 204 -0.61 32.67 1.10
CA ARG A 204 0.82 32.79 0.88
C ARG A 204 1.62 32.19 2.06
N ARG A 205 1.22 32.47 3.30
CA ARG A 205 1.87 31.91 4.48
C ARG A 205 1.80 30.39 4.51
N VAL A 206 0.66 29.77 4.19
CA VAL A 206 0.53 28.31 4.13
C VAL A 206 1.34 27.75 2.96
N GLU A 207 1.25 28.33 1.79
CA GLU A 207 1.95 27.86 0.60
C GLU A 207 3.48 27.95 0.75
N GLU A 208 4.02 29.10 1.19
CA GLU A 208 5.45 29.33 1.33
C GLU A 208 6.04 28.82 2.66
N GLY A 209 5.24 28.75 3.72
CA GLY A 209 5.70 28.30 5.04
C GLY A 209 5.57 26.80 5.27
N LEU A 210 4.70 26.12 4.52
CA LEU A 210 4.38 24.70 4.73
C LEU A 210 4.44 23.89 3.44
N LEU A 211 3.58 24.17 2.44
CA LEU A 211 3.37 23.24 1.33
C LEU A 211 4.60 23.12 0.42
N ARG A 212 5.15 24.24 -0.07
CA ARG A 212 6.36 24.25 -0.91
C ARG A 212 7.59 23.71 -0.17
N PRO A 213 7.86 24.09 1.10
CA PRO A 213 8.96 23.50 1.86
C PRO A 213 8.84 22.00 2.05
N ALA A 214 7.64 21.48 2.36
CA ALA A 214 7.42 20.05 2.53
C ALA A 214 7.63 19.28 1.21
N ALA A 215 7.09 19.80 0.10
CA ALA A 215 7.35 19.24 -1.22
C ALA A 215 8.86 19.26 -1.57
N GLY A 216 9.57 20.34 -1.20
CA GLY A 216 11.01 20.48 -1.38
C GLY A 216 11.79 19.35 -0.70
N VAL A 217 11.55 19.13 0.60
CA VAL A 217 12.21 18.05 1.37
C VAL A 217 11.91 16.67 0.77
N ILE A 218 10.65 16.43 0.38
CA ILE A 218 10.24 15.15 -0.19
C ILE A 218 10.93 14.92 -1.55
N ARG A 219 10.98 15.90 -2.45
CA ARG A 219 11.52 15.74 -3.81
C ARG A 219 13.04 15.59 -3.86
N GLU A 220 13.79 16.08 -2.87
CA GLU A 220 15.25 15.92 -2.80
C GLU A 220 15.68 14.45 -2.67
N HIS A 221 14.92 13.63 -1.97
CA HIS A 221 15.19 12.19 -1.83
C HIS A 221 14.67 11.43 -3.04
N LYS A 222 15.50 11.25 -4.06
CA LYS A 222 15.12 10.60 -5.33
C LYS A 222 15.28 9.09 -5.24
N LEU A 223 14.18 8.38 -5.44
CA LEU A 223 14.14 6.93 -5.62
C LEU A 223 13.77 6.62 -7.08
N GLY A 224 14.04 5.38 -7.52
CA GLY A 224 13.61 4.89 -8.83
C GLY A 224 12.16 4.39 -8.80
N ILE A 225 11.95 3.18 -9.34
CA ILE A 225 10.67 2.46 -9.25
C ILE A 225 10.58 1.89 -7.84
N HIS A 226 9.61 2.38 -7.05
CA HIS A 226 9.47 2.03 -5.65
C HIS A 226 8.14 2.51 -5.07
N ASN A 227 7.51 1.76 -4.16
CA ASN A 227 6.27 2.19 -3.49
C ASN A 227 6.43 3.55 -2.77
N ILE A 228 7.57 3.78 -2.11
CA ILE A 228 7.87 5.07 -1.46
C ILE A 228 7.86 6.22 -2.47
N GLN A 229 8.38 5.99 -3.69
CA GLN A 229 8.36 7.03 -4.73
C GLN A 229 6.93 7.32 -5.19
N CYS A 230 6.03 6.34 -5.20
CA CYS A 230 4.61 6.57 -5.50
C CYS A 230 3.96 7.51 -4.49
N TRP A 231 4.20 7.32 -3.19
CA TRP A 231 3.74 8.23 -2.13
C TRP A 231 4.29 9.64 -2.30
N LYS A 232 5.58 9.76 -2.61
CA LYS A 232 6.26 11.04 -2.84
C LYS A 232 5.70 11.76 -4.07
N ASN A 233 5.47 11.04 -5.16
CA ASN A 233 4.84 11.60 -6.36
C ASN A 233 3.45 12.17 -6.04
N SER A 234 2.65 11.43 -5.28
CA SER A 234 1.34 11.93 -4.87
C SER A 234 1.43 13.18 -4.00
N ALA A 235 2.29 13.19 -2.99
CA ALA A 235 2.44 14.36 -2.12
C ALA A 235 2.94 15.60 -2.90
N VAL A 236 3.99 15.45 -3.72
CA VAL A 236 4.57 16.52 -4.53
C VAL A 236 3.59 17.02 -5.59
N GLY A 237 2.94 16.09 -6.31
CA GLY A 237 1.96 16.43 -7.35
C GLY A 237 0.74 17.14 -6.79
N LEU A 238 0.21 16.71 -5.63
CA LEU A 238 -0.89 17.40 -4.95
C LEU A 238 -0.51 18.81 -4.54
N VAL A 239 0.69 19.04 -4.01
CA VAL A 239 1.18 20.41 -3.76
C VAL A 239 1.22 21.19 -5.06
N GLY A 240 1.79 20.62 -6.14
CA GLY A 240 1.81 21.25 -7.46
C GLY A 240 0.44 21.73 -7.93
N PHE A 241 -0.58 20.84 -7.87
CA PHE A 241 -1.96 21.20 -8.20
C PHE A 241 -2.55 22.24 -7.26
N ALA A 242 -2.26 22.18 -5.94
CA ALA A 242 -2.81 23.11 -4.96
C ALA A 242 -2.29 24.54 -5.14
N VAL A 243 -1.02 24.70 -5.52
CA VAL A 243 -0.35 26.01 -5.63
C VAL A 243 -0.12 26.47 -7.08
N GLY A 244 -0.60 25.69 -8.08
CA GLY A 244 -0.45 25.99 -9.50
C GLY A 244 1.00 25.90 -10.01
N ASP A 245 1.79 24.93 -9.49
CA ASP A 245 3.20 24.75 -9.86
C ASP A 245 3.35 23.61 -10.86
N GLU A 246 3.49 23.97 -12.15
CA GLU A 246 3.59 23.02 -13.25
C GLU A 246 4.86 22.15 -13.21
N GLU A 247 5.95 22.65 -12.60
CA GLU A 247 7.17 21.85 -12.47
C GLU A 247 6.95 20.67 -11.52
N LEU A 248 6.32 20.90 -10.37
CA LEU A 248 5.97 19.85 -9.40
C LEU A 248 5.00 18.84 -10.02
N ILE A 249 4.02 19.30 -10.79
CA ILE A 249 3.06 18.42 -11.48
C ILE A 249 3.79 17.54 -12.50
N ARG A 250 4.61 18.12 -13.37
CA ARG A 250 5.38 17.37 -14.37
C ARG A 250 6.36 16.39 -13.74
N GLU A 251 7.06 16.79 -12.67
CA GLU A 251 7.95 15.86 -11.95
C GLU A 251 7.19 14.67 -11.39
N ALA A 252 6.04 14.90 -10.76
CA ALA A 252 5.25 13.84 -10.15
C ALA A 252 4.64 12.87 -11.18
N ILE A 253 4.26 13.36 -12.36
CA ILE A 253 3.55 12.57 -13.38
C ILE A 253 4.50 12.05 -14.44
N ASP A 254 5.34 12.91 -15.03
CA ASP A 254 6.04 12.66 -16.30
C ASP A 254 7.55 12.46 -16.16
N ASP A 255 8.14 12.58 -14.95
CA ASP A 255 9.57 12.27 -14.78
C ASP A 255 9.84 10.85 -15.35
N PRO A 256 10.74 10.72 -16.37
CA PRO A 256 10.91 9.45 -17.08
C PRO A 256 11.54 8.36 -16.22
N GLN A 257 12.12 8.68 -15.08
CA GLN A 257 12.77 7.71 -14.21
C GLN A 257 11.89 7.31 -13.02
N ARG A 258 10.99 8.20 -12.54
CA ARG A 258 10.29 7.98 -11.27
C ARG A 258 8.86 8.54 -11.23
N GLY A 259 8.40 9.30 -12.21
CA GLY A 259 7.04 9.84 -12.26
C GLY A 259 5.97 8.75 -12.32
N PHE A 260 4.71 9.12 -12.12
CA PHE A 260 3.59 8.18 -12.12
C PHE A 260 3.60 7.26 -13.36
N ARG A 261 3.79 7.83 -14.55
CA ARG A 261 3.82 7.06 -15.82
C ARG A 261 4.98 6.07 -15.84
N ALA A 262 6.14 6.43 -15.29
CA ALA A 262 7.30 5.54 -15.19
C ALA A 262 7.05 4.42 -14.16
N GLN A 263 6.37 4.70 -13.03
CA GLN A 263 5.96 3.70 -12.06
C GLN A 263 5.01 2.67 -12.70
N MET A 264 4.03 3.13 -13.49
CA MET A 264 3.14 2.23 -14.22
C MET A 264 3.87 1.39 -15.24
N ALA A 265 4.73 2.01 -16.05
CA ALA A 265 5.40 1.32 -17.16
C ALA A 265 6.39 0.24 -16.71
N ARG A 266 7.07 0.43 -15.57
CA ARG A 266 8.18 -0.44 -15.13
C ARG A 266 7.95 -1.11 -13.78
N GLY A 267 7.08 -0.56 -12.94
CA GLY A 267 6.77 -1.11 -11.63
C GLY A 267 5.61 -2.10 -11.63
N VAL A 268 4.75 -2.06 -12.63
CA VAL A 268 3.62 -2.99 -12.78
C VAL A 268 3.98 -4.05 -13.80
N THR A 269 3.91 -5.33 -13.45
CA THR A 269 4.13 -6.46 -14.35
C THR A 269 3.05 -6.50 -15.45
N SER A 270 3.25 -7.28 -16.50
CA SER A 270 2.21 -7.49 -17.51
C SER A 270 0.94 -8.12 -16.94
N ASP A 271 1.07 -8.87 -15.85
CA ASP A 271 -0.02 -9.51 -15.11
C ASP A 271 -0.74 -8.57 -14.14
N GLY A 272 -0.28 -7.32 -14.01
CA GLY A 272 -0.89 -6.31 -13.15
C GLY A 272 -0.38 -6.28 -11.71
N LEU A 273 0.58 -7.13 -11.31
CA LEU A 273 1.16 -7.06 -9.96
C LEU A 273 2.27 -6.02 -9.86
N TRP A 274 2.36 -5.40 -8.68
CA TRP A 274 3.48 -4.52 -8.34
C TRP A 274 4.76 -5.35 -8.13
N PHE A 275 5.87 -4.93 -8.74
CA PHE A 275 7.11 -5.70 -8.86
C PHE A 275 7.75 -6.10 -7.52
N GLU A 276 7.44 -5.41 -6.41
CA GLU A 276 7.95 -5.78 -5.08
C GLU A 276 7.38 -7.11 -4.56
N GLY A 277 6.44 -7.72 -5.30
CA GLY A 277 6.01 -9.10 -5.13
C GLY A 277 5.16 -9.39 -3.88
N SER A 278 4.97 -8.43 -2.98
CA SER A 278 4.11 -8.56 -1.79
C SER A 278 2.73 -7.98 -2.07
N LEU A 279 1.65 -8.72 -1.78
CA LEU A 279 0.29 -8.19 -1.91
C LEU A 279 0.01 -7.05 -0.90
N GLY A 280 0.65 -7.06 0.27
CA GLY A 280 0.60 -5.96 1.21
C GLY A 280 1.17 -4.67 0.61
N TYR A 281 2.37 -4.74 0.02
CA TYR A 281 2.99 -3.60 -0.65
C TYR A 281 2.32 -3.23 -1.98
N HIS A 282 1.70 -4.18 -2.65
CA HIS A 282 0.86 -3.92 -3.80
C HIS A 282 -0.31 -2.97 -3.43
N HIS A 283 -1.09 -3.29 -2.41
CA HIS A 283 -2.19 -2.44 -1.93
C HIS A 283 -1.68 -1.12 -1.33
N TYR A 284 -0.51 -1.13 -0.68
CA TYR A 284 0.13 0.08 -0.19
C TYR A 284 0.51 1.02 -1.34
N THR A 285 0.99 0.47 -2.46
CA THR A 285 1.26 1.23 -3.69
C THR A 285 -0.03 1.76 -4.34
N MET A 286 -1.09 0.96 -4.39
CA MET A 286 -2.41 1.43 -4.85
C MET A 286 -2.88 2.62 -4.03
N SER A 287 -2.72 2.56 -2.69
CA SER A 287 -3.06 3.67 -1.78
C SER A 287 -2.21 4.92 -2.03
N ALA A 288 -0.97 4.75 -2.50
CA ALA A 288 -0.09 5.86 -2.86
C ALA A 288 -0.47 6.54 -4.18
N LEU A 289 -0.98 5.78 -5.13
CA LEU A 289 -1.21 6.25 -6.50
C LEU A 289 -2.52 7.02 -6.68
N TRP A 290 -3.58 6.61 -5.98
CA TRP A 290 -4.92 7.14 -6.23
C TRP A 290 -5.06 8.66 -5.95
N PRO A 291 -4.40 9.28 -4.95
CA PRO A 291 -4.56 10.72 -4.73
C PRO A 291 -4.06 11.54 -5.93
N LEU A 292 -2.91 11.16 -6.49
CA LEU A 292 -2.38 11.83 -7.68
C LEU A 292 -3.26 11.59 -8.91
N ALA A 293 -3.78 10.36 -9.08
CA ALA A 293 -4.65 10.03 -10.20
C ALA A 293 -5.97 10.82 -10.14
N GLU A 294 -6.56 11.02 -8.96
CA GLU A 294 -7.78 11.83 -8.77
C GLU A 294 -7.53 13.31 -9.03
N ALA A 295 -6.43 13.87 -8.50
CA ALA A 295 -6.09 15.27 -8.74
C ALA A 295 -5.83 15.52 -10.24
N ALA A 296 -5.11 14.62 -10.91
CA ALA A 296 -4.87 14.67 -12.35
C ALA A 296 -6.19 14.60 -13.14
N ARG A 297 -7.10 13.68 -12.79
CA ARG A 297 -8.43 13.55 -13.41
C ARG A 297 -9.23 14.87 -13.34
N LEU A 298 -9.24 15.52 -12.18
CA LEU A 298 -9.93 16.80 -11.99
C LEU A 298 -9.26 17.97 -12.72
N ALA A 299 -7.98 17.81 -13.09
CA ALA A 299 -7.23 18.72 -13.93
C ALA A 299 -7.21 18.27 -15.42
N GLU A 300 -8.09 17.35 -15.83
CA GLU A 300 -8.20 16.81 -17.18
C GLU A 300 -6.94 16.08 -17.71
N ILE A 301 -6.10 15.57 -16.79
CA ILE A 301 -4.95 14.72 -17.11
C ILE A 301 -5.33 13.27 -16.84
N ASP A 302 -5.40 12.45 -17.89
CA ASP A 302 -5.76 11.04 -17.76
C ASP A 302 -4.58 10.18 -17.29
N LEU A 303 -4.73 9.59 -16.10
CA LEU A 303 -3.84 8.59 -15.52
C LEU A 303 -4.53 7.22 -15.34
N TYR A 304 -5.82 7.09 -15.68
CA TYR A 304 -6.62 5.88 -15.50
C TYR A 304 -6.44 4.88 -16.66
N SER A 305 -5.19 4.50 -16.92
CA SER A 305 -4.81 3.56 -17.97
C SER A 305 -5.22 2.12 -17.64
N ASP A 306 -5.25 1.24 -18.69
CA ASP A 306 -5.46 -0.21 -18.50
C ASP A 306 -4.43 -0.84 -17.56
N ARG A 307 -3.19 -0.35 -17.58
CA ARG A 307 -2.15 -0.84 -16.66
C ARG A 307 -2.40 -0.45 -15.21
N TYR A 308 -2.94 0.73 -14.98
CA TYR A 308 -3.38 1.15 -13.64
C TYR A 308 -4.59 0.32 -13.18
N ARG A 309 -5.54 0.03 -14.06
CA ARG A 309 -6.67 -0.87 -13.77
C ARG A 309 -6.20 -2.27 -13.40
N ALA A 310 -5.19 -2.81 -14.11
CA ALA A 310 -4.64 -4.14 -13.86
C ALA A 310 -4.11 -4.32 -12.41
N LEU A 311 -3.64 -3.25 -11.75
CA LEU A 311 -3.29 -3.28 -10.33
C LEU A 311 -4.49 -3.66 -9.44
N PHE A 312 -5.71 -3.29 -9.80
CA PHE A 312 -6.91 -3.66 -9.05
C PHE A 312 -7.40 -5.08 -9.37
N ASP A 313 -7.07 -5.60 -10.55
CA ASP A 313 -7.47 -6.92 -10.98
C ASP A 313 -6.60 -8.04 -10.44
N ALA A 314 -5.28 -7.83 -10.36
CA ALA A 314 -4.31 -8.86 -10.00
C ALA A 314 -4.52 -9.45 -8.57
N PRO A 315 -4.79 -8.66 -7.50
CA PRO A 315 -5.07 -9.21 -6.18
C PRO A 315 -6.33 -10.08 -6.15
N ILE A 316 -7.37 -9.69 -6.91
CA ILE A 316 -8.60 -10.49 -7.04
C ILE A 316 -8.27 -11.85 -7.64
N SER A 317 -7.40 -11.88 -8.65
CA SER A 317 -7.01 -13.11 -9.34
C SER A 317 -6.27 -14.10 -8.42
N LEU A 318 -5.59 -13.62 -7.37
CA LEU A 318 -4.86 -14.44 -6.40
C LEU A 318 -5.67 -14.77 -5.13
N ALA A 319 -6.86 -14.20 -4.96
CA ALA A 319 -7.68 -14.41 -3.77
C ALA A 319 -7.98 -15.90 -3.53
N LEU A 320 -7.89 -16.31 -2.27
CA LEU A 320 -8.36 -17.59 -1.78
C LEU A 320 -9.91 -17.62 -1.77
N PRO A 321 -10.55 -18.80 -1.69
CA PRO A 321 -12.01 -18.92 -1.76
C PRO A 321 -12.79 -18.08 -0.73
N ASN A 322 -12.19 -17.81 0.43
CA ASN A 322 -12.76 -16.96 1.48
C ASN A 322 -12.46 -15.46 1.28
N GLY A 323 -11.79 -15.07 0.20
CA GLY A 323 -11.38 -13.70 -0.10
C GLY A 323 -10.07 -13.26 0.56
N ASP A 324 -9.38 -14.15 1.28
CA ASP A 324 -8.07 -13.83 1.86
C ASP A 324 -6.97 -13.79 0.80
N SER A 325 -5.96 -12.97 1.03
CA SER A 325 -4.72 -12.97 0.26
C SER A 325 -3.79 -14.09 0.73
N PRO A 326 -3.10 -14.82 -0.17
CA PRO A 326 -1.97 -15.65 0.23
C PRO A 326 -0.91 -14.82 0.97
N GLY A 327 -0.35 -15.37 2.05
CA GLY A 327 0.56 -14.66 2.96
C GLY A 327 1.99 -14.42 2.43
N PHE A 328 2.25 -14.55 1.14
CA PHE A 328 3.61 -14.48 0.59
C PHE A 328 4.31 -13.14 0.81
N ASN A 329 5.62 -13.20 1.11
CA ASN A 329 6.50 -12.03 1.28
C ASN A 329 6.09 -11.15 2.48
N ASP A 330 6.50 -9.87 2.48
CA ASP A 330 6.07 -8.89 3.48
C ASP A 330 4.56 -8.59 3.35
N ASN A 331 3.74 -9.61 3.55
CA ASN A 331 2.29 -9.53 3.55
C ASN A 331 1.75 -10.12 4.85
N ALA A 332 1.19 -9.30 5.71
CA ALA A 332 0.58 -9.77 6.97
C ALA A 332 -0.71 -10.59 6.77
N GLY A 333 -1.03 -10.94 5.52
CA GLY A 333 -2.30 -11.56 5.16
C GLY A 333 -3.44 -10.54 5.16
N GLY A 334 -4.65 -11.04 5.21
CA GLY A 334 -5.86 -10.23 5.27
C GLY A 334 -6.79 -10.47 4.09
N ASN A 335 -8.05 -10.11 4.30
CA ASN A 335 -9.12 -10.26 3.34
C ASN A 335 -9.15 -9.07 2.38
N LEU A 336 -9.44 -9.31 1.11
CA LEU A 336 -9.60 -8.25 0.10
C LEU A 336 -10.64 -7.20 0.51
N SER A 337 -11.67 -7.59 1.27
CA SER A 337 -12.67 -6.66 1.79
C SER A 337 -12.09 -5.58 2.72
N GLY A 338 -10.91 -5.80 3.31
CA GLY A 338 -10.16 -4.79 4.05
C GLY A 338 -9.68 -3.63 3.18
N TYR A 339 -9.58 -3.84 1.87
CA TYR A 339 -9.22 -2.82 0.88
C TYR A 339 -10.43 -2.26 0.13
N ALA A 340 -11.66 -2.58 0.58
CA ALA A 340 -12.89 -2.08 -0.01
C ALA A 340 -12.90 -0.57 -0.31
N PRO A 341 -12.32 0.33 0.51
CA PRO A 341 -12.25 1.75 0.20
C PRO A 341 -11.59 2.05 -1.16
N LEU A 342 -10.48 1.37 -1.51
CA LEU A 342 -9.84 1.51 -2.81
C LEU A 342 -10.73 0.98 -3.95
N TYR A 343 -11.47 -0.08 -3.70
CA TYR A 343 -12.36 -0.69 -4.69
C TYR A 343 -13.69 0.06 -4.87
N GLU A 344 -14.14 0.86 -3.90
CA GLU A 344 -15.22 1.85 -4.09
C GLU A 344 -14.83 2.85 -5.19
N LEU A 345 -13.62 3.39 -5.10
CA LEU A 345 -13.07 4.30 -6.11
C LEU A 345 -12.88 3.58 -7.45
N ALA A 346 -12.29 2.40 -7.47
CA ALA A 346 -12.06 1.62 -8.69
C ALA A 346 -13.39 1.34 -9.42
N TYR A 347 -14.42 0.94 -8.70
CA TYR A 347 -15.75 0.73 -9.27
C TYR A 347 -16.35 2.02 -9.84
N ALA A 348 -16.19 3.13 -9.14
CA ALA A 348 -16.65 4.43 -9.60
C ALA A 348 -15.94 4.89 -10.89
N ARG A 349 -14.69 4.52 -11.11
CA ARG A 349 -13.89 4.95 -12.28
C ARG A 349 -14.00 4.02 -13.48
N TRP A 350 -14.07 2.69 -13.26
CA TRP A 350 -14.07 1.71 -14.36
C TRP A 350 -15.38 0.95 -14.51
N GLY A 351 -16.29 0.94 -13.52
CA GLY A 351 -17.56 0.21 -13.59
C GLY A 351 -17.44 -1.32 -13.57
N GLU A 352 -16.24 -1.86 -13.31
CA GLU A 352 -15.98 -3.30 -13.37
C GLU A 352 -16.69 -4.04 -12.23
N SER A 353 -17.56 -5.00 -12.56
CA SER A 353 -18.35 -5.75 -11.58
C SER A 353 -17.49 -6.41 -10.49
N ARG A 354 -16.29 -6.93 -10.85
CA ARG A 354 -15.36 -7.53 -9.88
C ARG A 354 -14.87 -6.55 -8.83
N HIS A 355 -14.60 -5.28 -9.20
CA HIS A 355 -14.24 -4.23 -8.25
C HIS A 355 -15.40 -3.92 -7.30
N GLY A 356 -16.61 -3.80 -7.85
CA GLY A 356 -17.82 -3.58 -7.06
C GLY A 356 -18.10 -4.71 -6.06
N LYS A 357 -17.82 -5.96 -6.41
CA LYS A 357 -17.94 -7.11 -5.50
C LYS A 357 -16.96 -7.03 -4.32
N VAL A 358 -15.69 -6.62 -4.56
CA VAL A 358 -14.74 -6.40 -3.46
C VAL A 358 -15.23 -5.28 -2.54
N ALA A 359 -15.68 -4.17 -3.10
CA ALA A 359 -16.25 -3.05 -2.35
C ALA A 359 -17.46 -3.50 -1.51
N ALA A 360 -18.36 -4.33 -2.07
CA ALA A 360 -19.53 -4.87 -1.39
C ALA A 360 -19.18 -5.81 -0.23
N GLY A 361 -18.04 -6.50 -0.30
CA GLY A 361 -17.54 -7.38 0.77
C GLY A 361 -17.07 -6.63 2.02
N GLY A 362 -16.81 -5.31 1.92
CA GLY A 362 -16.40 -4.47 3.05
C GLY A 362 -17.56 -3.89 3.85
N SER A 363 -17.22 -3.22 4.96
CA SER A 363 -18.20 -2.57 5.84
C SER A 363 -18.88 -1.36 5.20
N ARG A 364 -18.25 -0.77 4.18
CA ARG A 364 -18.64 0.51 3.56
C ARG A 364 -18.72 1.71 4.54
N ASN A 365 -17.96 1.65 5.64
CA ASN A 365 -17.87 2.70 6.66
C ASN A 365 -16.67 3.63 6.41
N SER A 366 -16.33 3.89 5.14
CA SER A 366 -15.19 4.73 4.76
C SER A 366 -15.63 6.02 4.07
N LEU A 367 -14.73 7.01 4.09
CA LEU A 367 -14.94 8.24 3.33
C LEU A 367 -15.07 7.96 1.82
N GLU A 368 -14.29 7.01 1.30
CA GLU A 368 -14.33 6.63 -0.11
C GLU A 368 -15.71 6.08 -0.49
N ALA A 369 -16.36 5.28 0.37
CA ALA A 369 -17.71 4.81 0.14
C ALA A 369 -18.74 5.97 0.11
N LEU A 370 -18.59 6.96 1.00
CA LEU A 370 -19.44 8.15 1.01
C LEU A 370 -19.18 9.03 -0.22
N LEU A 371 -17.92 9.34 -0.51
CA LEU A 371 -17.54 10.33 -1.50
C LEU A 371 -17.66 9.79 -2.94
N TYR A 372 -17.19 8.56 -3.19
CA TYR A 372 -17.08 7.99 -4.53
C TYR A 372 -18.00 6.78 -4.75
N GLY A 373 -18.34 6.04 -3.69
CA GLY A 373 -19.05 4.78 -3.79
C GLY A 373 -20.42 4.90 -4.43
N ALA A 374 -20.79 3.92 -5.27
CA ALA A 374 -22.12 3.81 -5.85
C ALA A 374 -23.16 3.46 -4.76
N ALA A 375 -24.41 3.90 -4.95
CA ALA A 375 -25.51 3.59 -4.03
C ALA A 375 -25.76 2.08 -3.93
N ARG A 376 -25.61 1.35 -5.05
CA ARG A 376 -25.74 -0.11 -5.13
C ARG A 376 -24.48 -0.71 -5.74
N LEU A 377 -24.03 -1.81 -5.18
CA LEU A 377 -22.87 -2.56 -5.65
C LEU A 377 -23.30 -3.94 -6.15
N PRO A 378 -22.54 -4.55 -7.09
CA PRO A 378 -22.78 -5.91 -7.54
C PRO A 378 -22.62 -6.91 -6.37
N GLU A 379 -23.51 -7.91 -6.34
CA GLU A 379 -23.45 -9.02 -5.38
C GLU A 379 -22.68 -10.21 -5.94
N GLY A 380 -22.22 -11.11 -5.06
CA GLY A 380 -21.60 -12.39 -5.39
C GLY A 380 -20.15 -12.54 -4.91
N SER A 381 -19.59 -13.72 -5.12
CA SER A 381 -18.22 -14.04 -4.72
C SER A 381 -17.19 -13.21 -5.46
N VAL A 382 -16.13 -12.85 -4.75
CA VAL A 382 -14.95 -12.19 -5.30
C VAL A 382 -13.94 -13.20 -5.84
N ALA A 383 -13.82 -14.36 -5.15
CA ALA A 383 -12.80 -15.37 -5.47
C ALA A 383 -13.02 -15.97 -6.88
N PRO A 384 -12.00 -16.03 -7.72
CA PRO A 384 -12.10 -16.68 -9.04
C PRO A 384 -12.27 -18.20 -8.89
N GLU A 385 -13.03 -18.78 -9.81
CA GLU A 385 -13.20 -20.25 -9.86
C GLU A 385 -12.10 -20.93 -10.69
N ALA A 386 -11.59 -20.26 -11.71
CA ALA A 386 -10.59 -20.79 -12.61
C ALA A 386 -9.17 -20.72 -12.05
N SER A 387 -8.37 -21.74 -12.36
CA SER A 387 -6.92 -21.69 -12.16
C SER A 387 -6.30 -20.57 -12.96
N ILE A 388 -5.25 -19.92 -12.43
CA ILE A 388 -4.58 -18.79 -13.06
C ILE A 388 -3.06 -18.86 -12.92
N LEU A 389 -2.39 -18.37 -13.96
CA LEU A 389 -0.95 -18.15 -13.98
C LEU A 389 -0.68 -16.66 -14.19
N LEU A 390 -0.01 -16.02 -13.25
CA LEU A 390 0.59 -14.69 -13.39
C LEU A 390 2.08 -14.89 -13.66
N ARG A 391 2.42 -15.07 -14.94
CA ARG A 391 3.74 -15.53 -15.39
C ARG A 391 4.85 -14.56 -15.01
N ASP A 392 4.67 -13.28 -15.31
CA ASP A 392 5.70 -12.25 -15.09
C ASP A 392 5.83 -11.88 -13.62
N ALA A 393 4.73 -11.96 -12.88
CA ALA A 393 4.72 -11.75 -11.44
C ALA A 393 5.26 -12.97 -10.66
N GLY A 394 5.28 -14.15 -11.29
CA GLY A 394 5.78 -15.38 -10.69
C GLY A 394 4.85 -16.02 -9.68
N TYR A 395 3.54 -15.95 -9.93
CA TYR A 395 2.51 -16.58 -9.10
C TYR A 395 1.61 -17.47 -9.93
N ALA A 396 1.12 -18.55 -9.32
CA ALA A 396 0.04 -19.32 -9.88
C ALA A 396 -0.96 -19.71 -8.78
N ALA A 397 -2.21 -19.92 -9.16
CA ALA A 397 -3.21 -20.52 -8.28
C ALA A 397 -3.94 -21.63 -9.04
N LEU A 398 -3.78 -22.85 -8.56
CA LEU A 398 -4.50 -24.03 -8.99
C LEU A 398 -5.82 -24.08 -8.23
N ARG A 399 -6.94 -24.25 -8.92
CA ARG A 399 -8.28 -24.18 -8.29
C ARG A 399 -9.17 -25.31 -8.76
N SER A 400 -9.89 -25.84 -7.80
CA SER A 400 -11.08 -26.67 -7.99
C SER A 400 -12.19 -26.17 -7.04
N PRO A 401 -13.42 -26.67 -7.12
CA PRO A 401 -14.47 -26.31 -6.16
C PRO A 401 -14.13 -26.64 -4.70
N LEU A 402 -13.19 -27.53 -4.44
CA LEU A 402 -12.86 -28.04 -3.11
C LEU A 402 -11.50 -27.61 -2.58
N VAL A 403 -10.54 -27.33 -3.50
CA VAL A 403 -9.15 -27.06 -3.14
C VAL A 403 -8.61 -25.88 -3.95
N THR A 404 -7.84 -25.02 -3.29
CA THR A 404 -7.01 -24.01 -3.93
C THR A 404 -5.57 -24.15 -3.44
N ALA A 405 -4.62 -24.16 -4.36
CA ALA A 405 -3.18 -24.09 -4.07
C ALA A 405 -2.58 -22.86 -4.77
N ALA A 406 -2.18 -21.88 -3.99
CA ALA A 406 -1.44 -20.72 -4.48
C ALA A 406 0.07 -21.00 -4.35
N VAL A 407 0.85 -20.75 -5.39
CA VAL A 407 2.30 -20.98 -5.40
C VAL A 407 3.04 -19.74 -5.86
N ARG A 408 4.18 -19.48 -5.20
CA ARG A 408 5.11 -18.43 -5.56
C ARG A 408 6.39 -19.05 -6.12
N PHE A 409 6.73 -18.68 -7.39
CA PHE A 409 7.88 -19.30 -8.07
C PHE A 409 8.83 -18.28 -8.71
N GLY A 410 8.38 -17.09 -9.08
CA GLY A 410 9.10 -16.16 -9.95
C GLY A 410 10.02 -15.17 -9.22
N MET A 411 9.86 -13.87 -9.53
CA MET A 411 10.75 -12.81 -9.05
C MET A 411 10.85 -12.78 -7.51
N HIS A 412 12.04 -12.39 -7.00
CA HIS A 412 12.25 -12.27 -5.56
C HIS A 412 11.39 -11.15 -4.93
N GLY A 413 11.25 -10.00 -5.60
CA GLY A 413 10.43 -8.89 -5.11
C GLY A 413 11.22 -7.87 -4.27
N GLY A 414 12.50 -7.73 -4.50
CA GLY A 414 13.34 -6.71 -3.88
C GLY A 414 13.43 -6.84 -2.35
N GLY A 415 13.42 -5.72 -1.66
CA GLY A 415 13.54 -5.68 -0.19
C GLY A 415 12.37 -6.32 0.57
N HIS A 416 11.23 -6.49 -0.09
CA HIS A 416 10.02 -7.10 0.48
C HIS A 416 9.85 -8.58 0.16
N GLY A 417 10.73 -9.14 -0.67
CA GLY A 417 10.77 -10.57 -0.98
C GLY A 417 11.28 -11.40 0.20
N HIS A 418 10.82 -12.65 0.26
CA HIS A 418 11.33 -13.65 1.19
C HIS A 418 12.13 -14.72 0.44
N PRO A 419 13.09 -15.39 1.11
CA PRO A 419 13.87 -16.49 0.54
C PRO A 419 13.06 -17.80 0.56
N ASP A 420 11.99 -17.85 -0.24
CA ASP A 420 10.92 -18.85 -0.19
C ASP A 420 10.49 -19.36 -1.58
N LYS A 421 11.41 -19.51 -2.51
CA LYS A 421 11.07 -19.98 -3.86
C LYS A 421 10.39 -21.35 -3.80
N LEU A 422 9.37 -21.50 -4.65
CA LEU A 422 8.49 -22.67 -4.74
C LEU A 422 7.62 -22.89 -3.49
N ASN A 423 7.41 -21.85 -2.68
CA ASN A 423 6.49 -21.86 -1.54
C ASN A 423 5.02 -22.00 -1.99
N VAL A 424 4.23 -22.73 -1.23
CA VAL A 424 2.81 -22.98 -1.50
C VAL A 424 1.94 -22.67 -0.29
N VAL A 425 0.80 -22.05 -0.55
CA VAL A 425 -0.30 -21.88 0.41
C VAL A 425 -1.49 -22.70 -0.09
N THR A 426 -2.09 -23.53 0.77
CA THR A 426 -3.20 -24.37 0.38
C THR A 426 -4.45 -24.06 1.19
N TYR A 427 -5.61 -24.12 0.52
CA TYR A 427 -6.92 -23.92 1.11
C TYR A 427 -7.82 -25.08 0.71
N GLY A 428 -8.48 -25.69 1.68
CA GLY A 428 -9.39 -26.78 1.44
C GLY A 428 -10.34 -27.00 2.64
N ALA A 429 -11.46 -27.63 2.41
CA ALA A 429 -12.49 -27.84 3.46
C ALA A 429 -12.86 -26.55 4.23
N GLY A 430 -12.93 -25.41 3.53
CA GLY A 430 -13.32 -24.12 4.08
C GLY A 430 -12.28 -23.41 4.94
N ARG A 431 -11.00 -23.83 4.92
CA ARG A 431 -9.92 -23.25 5.74
C ARG A 431 -8.54 -23.37 5.09
N LEU A 432 -7.59 -22.60 5.58
CA LEU A 432 -6.18 -22.79 5.27
C LEU A 432 -5.73 -24.18 5.76
N ALA A 433 -5.06 -24.94 4.90
CA ALA A 433 -4.47 -26.25 5.18
C ALA A 433 -2.94 -26.18 5.23
N GLY A 434 -2.32 -25.43 4.33
CA GLY A 434 -0.91 -25.04 4.39
C GLY A 434 -0.83 -23.51 4.42
N LEU A 435 -0.16 -22.94 5.40
CA LEU A 435 -0.07 -21.49 5.60
C LEU A 435 1.34 -20.96 5.39
N ASP A 436 1.44 -19.73 4.97
CA ASP A 436 2.65 -18.92 5.02
C ASP A 436 2.57 -17.99 6.24
N PRO A 437 3.68 -17.76 6.99
CA PRO A 437 3.65 -16.90 8.16
C PRO A 437 3.45 -15.42 7.81
N GLY A 438 3.67 -15.02 6.54
CA GLY A 438 3.57 -13.65 6.10
C GLY A 438 4.68 -12.76 6.69
N SER A 439 4.29 -11.68 7.36
CA SER A 439 5.24 -10.71 7.91
C SER A 439 4.78 -10.16 9.25
N ILE A 440 5.75 -9.67 10.02
CA ILE A 440 5.56 -8.96 11.28
C ILE A 440 6.19 -7.56 11.19
N ASN A 441 5.99 -6.72 12.22
CA ASN A 441 6.56 -5.39 12.31
C ASN A 441 8.10 -5.39 12.17
N TYR A 442 8.65 -4.54 11.28
CA TYR A 442 10.09 -4.40 11.01
C TYR A 442 10.95 -4.02 12.24
N GLY A 443 10.35 -3.44 13.26
CA GLY A 443 11.05 -3.10 14.50
C GLY A 443 11.33 -4.29 15.42
N VAL A 444 10.89 -5.50 15.06
CA VAL A 444 11.03 -6.73 15.87
C VAL A 444 12.10 -7.63 15.27
N PRO A 445 13.07 -8.13 16.05
CA PRO A 445 14.14 -9.03 15.57
C PRO A 445 13.57 -10.24 14.81
N LEU A 446 12.50 -10.83 15.30
CA LEU A 446 11.82 -11.99 14.72
C LEU A 446 11.46 -11.81 13.22
N HIS A 447 11.29 -10.56 12.74
CA HIS A 447 11.08 -10.28 11.31
C HIS A 447 12.22 -10.83 10.45
N GLN A 448 13.48 -10.63 10.86
CA GLN A 448 14.65 -11.13 10.14
C GLN A 448 14.97 -12.58 10.51
N GLU A 449 14.82 -12.95 11.79
CA GLU A 449 15.27 -14.23 12.33
C GLU A 449 14.35 -15.39 11.95
N TRP A 450 13.04 -15.13 11.78
CA TRP A 450 12.06 -16.14 11.43
C TRP A 450 11.35 -15.84 10.09
N TYR A 451 10.62 -14.72 9.99
CA TYR A 451 9.77 -14.45 8.83
C TYR A 451 10.53 -14.34 7.51
N LYS A 452 11.82 -14.01 7.55
CA LYS A 452 12.74 -14.02 6.40
C LYS A 452 13.70 -15.21 6.40
N SER A 453 13.33 -16.32 7.01
CA SER A 453 14.08 -17.57 6.90
C SER A 453 13.38 -18.57 5.99
N THR A 454 14.10 -19.35 5.22
CA THR A 454 13.52 -20.35 4.29
C THR A 454 12.68 -21.39 5.02
N ILE A 455 13.11 -21.82 6.21
CA ILE A 455 12.41 -22.85 6.99
C ILE A 455 11.04 -22.38 7.52
N ALA A 456 10.77 -21.09 7.55
CA ALA A 456 9.46 -20.55 7.93
C ALA A 456 8.39 -20.71 6.84
N HIS A 457 8.75 -21.15 5.65
CA HIS A 457 7.89 -21.27 4.48
C HIS A 457 7.72 -22.72 4.02
N ASN A 458 6.66 -23.00 3.25
CA ASN A 458 6.37 -24.34 2.73
C ASN A 458 7.23 -24.67 1.50
N THR A 459 8.52 -24.82 1.71
CA THR A 459 9.55 -25.08 0.68
C THR A 459 10.68 -25.93 1.26
N VAL A 460 11.79 -26.08 0.53
CA VAL A 460 12.97 -26.84 0.96
C VAL A 460 14.09 -25.89 1.34
N SER A 461 14.68 -26.14 2.52
CA SER A 461 15.97 -25.61 2.94
C SER A 461 17.07 -26.65 2.67
N VAL A 462 18.24 -26.20 2.27
CA VAL A 462 19.41 -27.06 2.00
C VAL A 462 20.52 -26.74 2.99
N ASP A 463 21.05 -27.75 3.67
CA ASP A 463 22.09 -27.65 4.69
C ASP A 463 21.78 -26.63 5.80
N GLY A 464 20.49 -26.44 6.12
CA GLY A 464 20.04 -25.44 7.09
C GLY A 464 20.27 -23.98 6.65
N GLN A 465 20.59 -23.74 5.37
CA GLN A 465 20.88 -22.40 4.85
C GLN A 465 19.62 -21.71 4.33
N ILE A 466 19.64 -20.38 4.37
CA ILE A 466 18.61 -19.53 3.76
C ILE A 466 18.83 -19.49 2.24
N GLN A 467 17.76 -19.59 1.44
CA GLN A 467 17.80 -19.40 -0.01
C GLN A 467 18.38 -18.03 -0.36
N LYS A 468 19.17 -17.95 -1.44
CA LYS A 468 19.60 -16.68 -2.02
C LYS A 468 18.40 -15.90 -2.56
N ASN A 469 18.53 -14.58 -2.60
CA ASN A 469 17.51 -13.66 -3.15
C ASN A 469 17.48 -13.70 -4.69
N GLU A 470 17.27 -14.88 -5.25
CA GLU A 470 17.25 -15.15 -6.68
C GLU A 470 15.83 -15.44 -7.17
N ASP A 471 15.62 -15.27 -8.48
CA ASP A 471 14.34 -15.59 -9.13
C ASP A 471 14.27 -17.08 -9.45
N GLY A 472 13.08 -17.67 -9.34
CA GLY A 472 12.78 -18.97 -9.91
C GLY A 472 12.10 -18.84 -11.27
N GLN A 473 11.75 -19.97 -11.87
CA GLN A 473 11.25 -20.05 -13.24
C GLN A 473 10.06 -20.98 -13.34
N LEU A 474 9.16 -20.70 -14.28
CA LEU A 474 8.10 -21.60 -14.68
C LEU A 474 8.66 -22.59 -15.71
N GLU A 475 8.51 -23.90 -15.46
CA GLU A 475 8.84 -24.96 -16.40
C GLU A 475 7.58 -25.44 -17.14
N GLU A 476 6.44 -25.68 -16.42
CA GLU A 476 5.21 -26.17 -17.04
C GLU A 476 3.97 -25.52 -16.41
N TRP A 477 3.02 -25.17 -17.25
CA TRP A 477 1.67 -24.81 -16.84
C TRP A 477 0.66 -25.41 -17.81
N ARG A 478 -0.27 -26.20 -17.30
CA ARG A 478 -1.38 -26.76 -18.07
C ARG A 478 -2.64 -26.74 -17.21
N SER A 479 -3.75 -26.32 -17.77
CA SER A 479 -5.06 -26.35 -17.13
C SER A 479 -6.11 -26.78 -18.16
N GLU A 480 -6.45 -28.05 -18.16
CA GLU A 480 -7.34 -28.67 -19.15
C GLU A 480 -8.11 -29.82 -18.51
N GLY A 481 -9.37 -30.03 -18.95
CA GLY A 481 -10.18 -31.20 -18.55
C GLY A 481 -10.46 -31.29 -17.04
N GLY A 482 -10.41 -30.17 -16.31
CA GLY A 482 -10.59 -30.14 -14.86
C GLY A 482 -9.32 -30.44 -14.06
N VAL A 483 -8.21 -30.77 -14.73
CA VAL A 483 -6.89 -30.97 -14.12
C VAL A 483 -6.00 -29.76 -14.37
N THR A 484 -5.36 -29.28 -13.32
CA THR A 484 -4.36 -28.20 -13.42
C THR A 484 -3.01 -28.69 -12.93
N LYS A 485 -1.97 -28.52 -13.76
CA LYS A 485 -0.58 -28.84 -13.44
C LYS A 485 0.30 -27.61 -13.49
N PHE A 486 1.15 -27.46 -12.51
CA PHE A 486 2.20 -26.46 -12.40
C PHE A 486 3.53 -27.15 -12.12
N THR A 487 4.60 -26.74 -12.81
CA THR A 487 5.98 -27.08 -12.44
C THR A 487 6.83 -25.83 -12.41
N GLY A 488 7.45 -25.57 -11.28
CA GLY A 488 8.40 -24.48 -11.09
C GLY A 488 9.79 -24.99 -10.72
N VAL A 489 10.83 -24.22 -11.10
CA VAL A 489 12.24 -24.53 -10.88
C VAL A 489 12.94 -23.35 -10.22
N ALA A 490 13.82 -23.63 -9.24
CA ALA A 490 14.73 -22.66 -8.63
C ALA A 490 16.14 -23.28 -8.62
N ASP A 491 16.96 -22.86 -9.55
CA ASP A 491 18.30 -23.41 -9.84
C ASP A 491 19.45 -22.48 -9.43
N ARG A 492 19.11 -21.29 -8.87
CA ARG A 492 20.09 -20.27 -8.43
C ARG A 492 20.00 -19.94 -6.95
N VAL A 493 19.02 -20.50 -6.25
CA VAL A 493 18.79 -20.20 -4.82
C VAL A 493 19.81 -20.87 -3.89
N TYR A 494 20.46 -21.94 -4.37
CA TYR A 494 21.62 -22.58 -3.73
C TYR A 494 22.66 -22.93 -4.79
N ASP A 495 23.95 -22.89 -4.44
CA ASP A 495 25.03 -23.22 -5.38
C ASP A 495 25.04 -24.74 -5.65
N GLY A 496 24.99 -25.11 -6.91
CA GLY A 496 25.04 -26.52 -7.34
C GLY A 496 23.79 -27.36 -7.02
N VAL A 497 22.69 -26.73 -6.58
CA VAL A 497 21.43 -27.41 -6.27
C VAL A 497 20.30 -26.89 -7.12
N VAL A 498 19.52 -27.78 -7.69
CA VAL A 498 18.28 -27.48 -8.41
C VAL A 498 17.08 -27.97 -7.59
N LEU A 499 16.19 -27.05 -7.28
CA LEU A 499 14.91 -27.34 -6.65
C LEU A 499 13.81 -27.31 -7.72
N ARG A 500 12.95 -28.34 -7.77
CA ARG A 500 11.80 -28.43 -8.67
C ARG A 500 10.57 -28.84 -7.88
N ARG A 501 9.47 -28.13 -8.05
CA ARG A 501 8.19 -28.49 -7.46
C ARG A 501 7.13 -28.62 -8.53
N THR A 502 6.45 -29.78 -8.54
CA THR A 502 5.29 -30.05 -9.38
C THR A 502 4.05 -30.16 -8.51
N LEU A 503 3.05 -29.34 -8.81
CA LEU A 503 1.72 -29.40 -8.22
C LEU A 503 0.74 -29.86 -9.29
N GLU A 504 -0.07 -30.87 -8.97
CA GLU A 504 -1.16 -31.34 -9.83
C GLU A 504 -2.45 -31.39 -9.03
N LEU A 505 -3.46 -30.65 -9.47
CA LEU A 505 -4.77 -30.59 -8.85
C LEU A 505 -5.80 -31.24 -9.76
N ASP A 506 -6.42 -32.33 -9.26
CA ASP A 506 -7.51 -33.05 -9.91
C ASP A 506 -8.69 -33.20 -8.92
N GLY A 507 -9.74 -32.44 -9.16
CA GLY A 507 -10.90 -32.40 -8.28
C GLY A 507 -10.55 -32.03 -6.83
N ALA A 508 -10.60 -32.98 -5.91
CA ALA A 508 -10.29 -32.80 -4.49
C ALA A 508 -8.84 -33.18 -4.13
N GLU A 509 -8.10 -33.76 -5.05
CA GLU A 509 -6.74 -34.26 -4.81
C GLU A 509 -5.69 -33.26 -5.31
N LEU A 510 -4.86 -32.78 -4.38
CA LEU A 510 -3.65 -32.02 -4.69
C LEU A 510 -2.44 -32.95 -4.50
N ARG A 511 -1.73 -33.25 -5.58
CA ARG A 511 -0.45 -33.96 -5.55
C ARG A 511 0.67 -32.95 -5.57
N ASP A 512 1.57 -33.07 -4.60
CA ASP A 512 2.73 -32.20 -4.43
C ASP A 512 4.00 -33.06 -4.49
N ARG A 513 4.83 -32.82 -5.50
CA ARG A 513 6.12 -33.48 -5.69
C ARG A 513 7.22 -32.45 -5.67
N PHE A 514 8.09 -32.55 -4.67
CA PHE A 514 9.29 -31.74 -4.56
C PHE A 514 10.53 -32.56 -4.85
N GLU A 515 11.32 -32.14 -5.82
CA GLU A 515 12.54 -32.82 -6.26
C GLU A 515 13.74 -31.90 -6.03
N CYS A 516 14.78 -32.45 -5.41
CA CYS A 516 16.07 -31.79 -5.22
C CYS A 516 17.14 -32.58 -5.95
N SER A 517 17.97 -31.92 -6.76
CA SER A 517 19.10 -32.54 -7.43
C SER A 517 20.35 -31.72 -7.25
N SER A 518 21.49 -32.39 -7.06
CA SER A 518 22.80 -31.77 -6.86
C SER A 518 23.91 -32.74 -7.27
N ASP A 519 25.11 -32.21 -7.53
CA ASP A 519 26.30 -33.00 -7.81
C ASP A 519 27.02 -33.48 -6.51
N GLY A 520 26.65 -32.87 -5.36
CA GLY A 520 27.20 -33.17 -4.05
C GLY A 520 26.20 -33.79 -3.08
N GLU A 521 26.67 -34.25 -1.93
CA GLU A 521 25.84 -34.70 -0.83
C GLU A 521 25.38 -33.51 0.01
N HIS A 522 24.06 -33.38 0.23
CA HIS A 522 23.43 -32.31 0.98
C HIS A 522 22.32 -32.85 1.90
N THR A 523 22.01 -32.08 2.93
CA THR A 523 20.82 -32.30 3.76
C THR A 523 19.68 -31.43 3.23
N TYR A 524 18.51 -32.05 3.02
CA TYR A 524 17.32 -31.39 2.52
C TYR A 524 16.22 -31.41 3.58
N ASP A 525 15.81 -30.25 4.06
CA ASP A 525 14.74 -30.08 5.02
C ASP A 525 13.49 -29.56 4.31
N TRP A 526 12.47 -30.38 4.14
CA TRP A 526 11.19 -29.96 3.60
C TRP A 526 10.27 -29.49 4.71
N ALA A 527 9.94 -28.19 4.71
CA ALA A 527 9.05 -27.57 5.68
C ALA A 527 7.62 -27.50 5.16
N PHE A 528 6.65 -27.78 6.05
CA PHE A 528 5.23 -27.57 5.78
C PHE A 528 4.51 -27.11 7.04
N HIS A 529 3.93 -25.91 7.00
CA HIS A 529 3.25 -25.26 8.12
C HIS A 529 1.74 -25.43 7.98
N ALA A 530 1.13 -26.19 8.89
CA ALA A 530 -0.30 -26.43 8.90
C ALA A 530 -0.91 -26.06 10.26
N PRO A 531 -2.11 -25.47 10.28
CA PRO A 531 -2.83 -25.26 11.52
C PRO A 531 -3.45 -26.58 12.00
N GLY A 532 -3.28 -26.92 13.27
CA GLY A 532 -3.92 -28.09 13.88
C GLY A 532 -2.94 -29.14 14.42
N ARG A 533 -3.47 -30.37 14.62
CA ARG A 533 -2.69 -31.51 15.10
C ARG A 533 -2.25 -32.36 13.91
N ILE A 534 -0.98 -32.72 13.90
CA ILE A 534 -0.40 -33.63 12.92
C ILE A 534 -0.54 -35.06 13.46
N SER A 535 -1.01 -35.99 12.62
CA SER A 535 -0.90 -37.41 12.84
C SER A 535 -0.22 -38.04 11.63
N SER A 536 0.66 -39.01 11.86
CA SER A 536 1.45 -39.65 10.82
C SER A 536 1.66 -41.13 11.18
N SER A 537 1.75 -42.00 10.15
CA SER A 537 2.23 -43.37 10.29
C SER A 537 3.76 -43.44 10.40
N LEU A 538 4.45 -42.36 10.11
CA LEU A 538 5.90 -42.19 10.31
C LEU A 538 6.18 -41.87 11.77
N ALA A 539 7.36 -42.26 12.26
CA ALA A 539 7.84 -41.82 13.56
C ALA A 539 8.03 -40.28 13.52
N LEU A 540 7.34 -39.57 14.42
CA LEU A 540 7.47 -38.14 14.59
C LEU A 540 8.30 -37.88 15.83
N GLU A 541 9.31 -37.03 15.67
CA GLU A 541 10.11 -36.49 16.77
C GLU A 541 9.75 -35.02 16.99
N ALA A 542 9.52 -34.66 18.25
CA ALA A 542 9.30 -33.25 18.61
C ALA A 542 10.65 -32.55 18.69
N VAL A 543 10.90 -31.63 17.77
CA VAL A 543 12.11 -30.81 17.78
C VAL A 543 11.76 -29.44 18.34
N ALA A 544 12.46 -29.02 19.41
CA ALA A 544 12.41 -27.65 19.88
C ALA A 544 13.26 -26.79 18.93
N VAL A 545 12.61 -25.99 18.10
CA VAL A 545 13.29 -24.96 17.31
C VAL A 545 13.54 -23.80 18.26
N PRO A 546 14.80 -23.41 18.55
CA PRO A 546 15.05 -22.19 19.31
C PRO A 546 14.57 -21.00 18.46
N LEU A 547 13.53 -20.30 18.94
CA LEU A 547 13.03 -19.05 18.39
C LEU A 547 13.91 -17.88 18.84
#